data_2b94ecb9d3471caf3a0cac4c3e55413e
#
_entry.id   2b94ecb9d3471caf3a0cac4c3e55413e
#
_cell.length_a   1.000
_cell.length_b   1.000
_cell.length_c   1.000
_cell.angle_alpha   90.00
_cell.angle_beta   90.00
_cell.angle_gamma   90.00
#
_symmetry.space_group_name_H-M   'P 1'
#
loop_
_entity.id
_entity.type
_entity.pdbx_description
1 polymer ?
#
loop_
_entity_poly.entity_id
_entity_poly.type
_entity_poly.pdbx_seq_one_letter_code
_entity_poly.pdbx_strand_id
1 'polypeptide(L)'
;MIRTVNTDDIVKNIKEMCIEANHYLSKDMDKAMKDATASEKSELGKKILNQLQENLKIADEEMIPICQDTGMAVIFLEVGQDVHFEGMAIEEAVNEGVRQGYTEGYLRKSVVGDPIIRENTKDNTPAVIHYSIVPGDKVKITLAPKGFGSENMSRVFMLKPADGIEGVKEAILTAVKDAGPNACPPMVVGVGIGGTFEKCALLAKKALTRSVEEKSPVEYVRNLEKEMLEKINDLGIGPGGLGGKTTAYAVNIETYPTHIAGLPVAVNICCHVNRHSHRVI
;
A
#
# COMPACT_ATOMS: atom_id res chain seq x y z
N MET A 1 -28.13 -18.24 -0.05
CA MET A 1 -27.73 -19.64 0.35
C MET A 1 -26.37 -19.47 1.01
N ILE A 2 -26.19 -20.06 2.19
CA ILE A 2 -24.88 -19.98 2.88
C ILE A 2 -23.85 -20.79 2.09
N ARG A 3 -22.71 -20.19 1.80
CA ARG A 3 -21.57 -20.83 1.16
C ARG A 3 -20.52 -21.16 2.21
N THR A 4 -20.09 -22.42 2.24
CA THR A 4 -18.96 -22.84 3.10
C THR A 4 -17.65 -22.62 2.36
N VAL A 5 -16.69 -21.97 3.03
CA VAL A 5 -15.32 -21.75 2.57
C VAL A 5 -14.38 -22.42 3.55
N ASN A 6 -13.57 -23.37 3.06
CA ASN A 6 -12.57 -24.02 3.89
C ASN A 6 -11.41 -23.04 4.15
N THR A 7 -11.01 -22.91 5.41
CA THR A 7 -9.91 -22.01 5.79
C THR A 7 -8.55 -22.46 5.26
N ASP A 8 -8.38 -23.71 4.86
CA ASP A 8 -7.18 -24.18 4.14
C ASP A 8 -7.01 -23.48 2.80
N ASP A 9 -8.11 -23.11 2.11
CA ASP A 9 -8.06 -22.31 0.88
C ASP A 9 -7.57 -20.90 1.18
N ILE A 10 -7.93 -20.33 2.34
CA ILE A 10 -7.43 -19.03 2.80
C ILE A 10 -5.91 -19.11 3.03
N VAL A 11 -5.43 -20.12 3.77
CA VAL A 11 -4.00 -20.38 4.02
C VAL A 11 -3.24 -20.42 2.70
N LYS A 12 -3.69 -21.27 1.77
CA LYS A 12 -3.05 -21.47 0.46
C LYS A 12 -2.96 -20.16 -0.33
N ASN A 13 -4.07 -19.45 -0.47
CA ASN A 13 -4.12 -18.21 -1.24
C ASN A 13 -3.22 -17.14 -0.62
N ILE A 14 -3.24 -16.94 0.68
CA ILE A 14 -2.40 -15.94 1.36
C ILE A 14 -0.91 -16.28 1.23
N LYS A 15 -0.54 -17.54 1.37
CA LYS A 15 0.82 -18.01 1.14
C LYS A 15 1.31 -17.63 -0.27
N GLU A 16 0.55 -17.97 -1.30
CA GLU A 16 0.87 -17.66 -2.69
C GLU A 16 0.95 -16.14 -2.93
N MET A 17 0.00 -15.37 -2.38
CA MET A 17 -0.03 -13.91 -2.48
C MET A 17 1.18 -13.24 -1.82
N CYS A 18 1.66 -13.74 -0.68
CA CYS A 18 2.87 -13.24 -0.03
C CYS A 18 4.10 -13.37 -0.94
N ILE A 19 4.25 -14.54 -1.57
CA ILE A 19 5.36 -14.81 -2.49
C ILE A 19 5.22 -13.94 -3.73
N GLU A 20 4.07 -14.02 -4.40
CA GLU A 20 3.80 -13.29 -5.65
C GLU A 20 4.02 -11.78 -5.50
N ALA A 21 3.43 -11.17 -4.47
CA ALA A 21 3.56 -9.72 -4.27
C ALA A 21 4.98 -9.26 -3.97
N ASN A 22 5.86 -10.13 -3.46
CA ASN A 22 7.25 -9.78 -3.18
C ASN A 22 8.21 -10.02 -4.37
N HIS A 23 7.77 -10.78 -5.38
CA HIS A 23 8.59 -11.08 -6.56
C HIS A 23 8.15 -10.29 -7.80
N TYR A 24 6.87 -9.90 -7.88
CA TYR A 24 6.31 -9.25 -9.06
C TYR A 24 5.60 -7.94 -8.69
N LEU A 25 5.86 -6.88 -9.45
CA LEU A 25 4.99 -5.71 -9.43
C LEU A 25 3.75 -5.95 -10.29
N SER A 26 2.65 -5.28 -9.93
CA SER A 26 1.45 -5.23 -10.77
C SER A 26 1.75 -4.55 -12.11
N LYS A 27 0.99 -4.91 -13.14
CA LYS A 27 1.18 -4.39 -14.51
C LYS A 27 1.06 -2.87 -14.62
N ASP A 28 0.18 -2.28 -13.83
CA ASP A 28 -0.01 -0.83 -13.75
C ASP A 28 1.20 -0.12 -13.14
N MET A 29 1.81 -0.70 -12.12
CA MET A 29 3.05 -0.18 -11.53
C MET A 29 4.25 -0.30 -12.48
N ASP A 30 4.39 -1.43 -13.17
CA ASP A 30 5.43 -1.61 -14.19
C ASP A 30 5.28 -0.58 -15.32
N LYS A 31 4.04 -0.36 -15.77
CA LYS A 31 3.74 0.67 -16.77
C LYS A 31 4.04 2.07 -16.25
N ALA A 32 3.61 2.41 -15.02
CA ALA A 32 3.90 3.71 -14.43
C ALA A 32 5.40 4.00 -14.33
N MET A 33 6.21 2.98 -14.00
CA MET A 33 7.67 3.10 -13.97
C MET A 33 8.26 3.34 -15.37
N LYS A 34 7.77 2.66 -16.40
CA LYS A 34 8.19 2.85 -17.79
C LYS A 34 7.81 4.24 -18.31
N ASP A 35 6.60 4.70 -18.04
CA ASP A 35 6.11 6.03 -18.41
C ASP A 35 6.91 7.13 -17.72
N ALA A 36 7.22 6.93 -16.43
CA ALA A 36 8.09 7.83 -15.67
C ALA A 36 9.48 7.94 -16.30
N THR A 37 10.09 6.82 -16.65
CA THR A 37 11.42 6.81 -17.31
C THR A 37 11.41 7.56 -18.63
N ALA A 38 10.35 7.37 -19.43
CA ALA A 38 10.21 8.05 -20.72
C ALA A 38 10.02 9.58 -20.57
N SER A 39 9.35 10.02 -19.51
CA SER A 39 9.02 11.43 -19.26
C SER A 39 10.02 12.16 -18.37
N GLU A 40 10.95 11.46 -17.70
CA GLU A 40 11.97 12.06 -16.84
C GLU A 40 12.92 12.93 -17.64
N LYS A 41 13.26 14.10 -17.10
CA LYS A 41 14.16 15.07 -17.75
C LYS A 41 15.57 15.04 -17.20
N SER A 42 15.73 14.61 -15.94
CA SER A 42 17.03 14.48 -15.29
C SER A 42 17.76 13.23 -15.80
N GLU A 43 18.96 13.38 -16.31
CA GLU A 43 19.77 12.23 -16.73
C GLU A 43 20.09 11.28 -15.56
N LEU A 44 20.30 11.83 -14.36
CA LEU A 44 20.47 11.02 -13.16
C LEU A 44 19.17 10.31 -12.79
N GLY A 45 18.03 11.02 -12.84
CA GLY A 45 16.71 10.43 -12.59
C GLY A 45 16.40 9.28 -13.55
N LYS A 46 16.69 9.43 -14.85
CA LYS A 46 16.55 8.34 -15.84
C LYS A 46 17.42 7.13 -15.50
N LYS A 47 18.68 7.36 -15.12
CA LYS A 47 19.58 6.26 -14.72
C LYS A 47 19.02 5.49 -13.54
N ILE A 48 18.49 6.19 -12.52
CA ILE A 48 17.88 5.55 -11.35
C ILE A 48 16.66 4.73 -11.75
N LEU A 49 15.74 5.31 -12.53
CA LEU A 49 14.53 4.60 -13.00
C LEU A 49 14.88 3.36 -13.83
N ASN A 50 15.92 3.43 -14.68
CA ASN A 50 16.41 2.26 -15.42
C ASN A 50 16.98 1.19 -14.48
N GLN A 51 17.73 1.56 -13.43
CA GLN A 51 18.21 0.62 -12.43
C GLN A 51 17.07 -0.06 -11.67
N LEU A 52 15.99 0.67 -11.37
CA LEU A 52 14.80 0.10 -10.75
C LEU A 52 14.13 -0.93 -11.67
N GLN A 53 14.03 -0.65 -12.97
CA GLN A 53 13.49 -1.60 -13.96
C GLN A 53 14.41 -2.83 -14.11
N GLU A 54 15.71 -2.64 -14.14
CA GLU A 54 16.68 -3.73 -14.18
C GLU A 54 16.56 -4.62 -12.94
N ASN A 55 16.40 -4.01 -11.75
CA ASN A 55 16.15 -4.76 -10.52
C ASN A 55 14.89 -5.63 -10.60
N LEU A 56 13.79 -5.13 -11.17
CA LEU A 56 12.57 -5.92 -11.36
C LEU A 56 12.82 -7.13 -12.29
N LYS A 57 13.61 -6.94 -13.35
CA LYS A 57 13.96 -8.01 -14.28
C LYS A 57 14.81 -9.07 -13.61
N ILE A 58 15.83 -8.68 -12.83
CA ILE A 58 16.68 -9.59 -12.08
C ILE A 58 15.85 -10.37 -11.05
N ALA A 59 14.94 -9.68 -10.33
CA ALA A 59 14.08 -10.32 -9.35
C ALA A 59 13.19 -11.41 -9.97
N ASP A 60 12.66 -11.17 -11.17
CA ASP A 60 11.86 -12.13 -11.93
C ASP A 60 12.71 -13.31 -12.44
N GLU A 61 13.84 -13.03 -13.08
CA GLU A 61 14.73 -14.06 -13.69
C GLU A 61 15.37 -14.96 -12.64
N GLU A 62 15.81 -14.40 -11.51
CA GLU A 62 16.50 -15.12 -10.44
C GLU A 62 15.56 -15.63 -9.33
N MET A 63 14.28 -15.35 -9.42
CA MET A 63 13.25 -15.70 -8.41
C MET A 63 13.65 -15.24 -7.01
N ILE A 64 14.10 -13.99 -6.90
CA ILE A 64 14.44 -13.33 -5.63
C ILE A 64 13.49 -12.17 -5.33
N PRO A 65 13.27 -11.79 -4.06
CA PRO A 65 12.42 -10.65 -3.73
C PRO A 65 12.93 -9.34 -4.34
N ILE A 66 12.01 -8.49 -4.81
CA ILE A 66 12.30 -7.18 -5.43
C ILE A 66 13.11 -6.27 -4.48
N CYS A 67 12.91 -6.41 -3.17
CA CYS A 67 13.53 -5.57 -2.15
C CYS A 67 13.91 -6.41 -0.93
N GLN A 68 14.97 -6.00 -0.22
CA GLN A 68 15.37 -6.63 1.05
C GLN A 68 14.33 -6.43 2.17
N ASP A 69 13.51 -5.36 2.09
CA ASP A 69 12.36 -5.18 2.98
C ASP A 69 11.12 -5.79 2.32
N THR A 70 10.83 -7.03 2.66
CA THR A 70 9.64 -7.74 2.19
C THR A 70 8.39 -7.40 3.00
N GLY A 71 8.51 -6.48 3.94
CA GLY A 71 7.44 -5.80 4.63
C GLY A 71 6.72 -6.61 5.71
N MET A 72 5.75 -5.97 6.30
CA MET A 72 4.74 -6.57 7.18
C MET A 72 3.47 -6.80 6.35
N ALA A 73 2.85 -7.96 6.47
CA ALA A 73 1.64 -8.28 5.72
C ALA A 73 0.45 -7.44 6.24
N VAL A 74 -0.11 -6.60 5.38
CA VAL A 74 -1.38 -5.90 5.63
C VAL A 74 -2.43 -6.54 4.74
N ILE A 75 -3.54 -7.00 5.34
CA ILE A 75 -4.56 -7.78 4.66
C ILE A 75 -5.92 -7.14 4.87
N PHE A 76 -6.61 -6.85 3.77
CA PHE A 76 -8.01 -6.48 3.76
C PHE A 76 -8.82 -7.71 3.35
N LEU A 77 -9.72 -8.13 4.23
CA LEU A 77 -10.60 -9.28 4.04
C LEU A 77 -12.04 -8.78 3.92
N GLU A 78 -12.59 -8.79 2.70
CA GLU A 78 -13.99 -8.48 2.44
C GLU A 78 -14.76 -9.80 2.40
N VAL A 79 -15.52 -10.07 3.45
CA VAL A 79 -16.24 -11.34 3.65
C VAL A 79 -17.70 -11.16 3.27
N GLY A 80 -18.18 -11.98 2.35
CA GLY A 80 -19.60 -12.02 2.00
C GLY A 80 -20.46 -12.42 3.21
N GLN A 81 -21.59 -11.74 3.39
CA GLN A 81 -22.51 -12.01 4.51
C GLN A 81 -23.03 -13.44 4.55
N ASP A 82 -23.08 -14.12 3.40
CA ASP A 82 -23.53 -15.51 3.25
C ASP A 82 -22.36 -16.51 3.30
N VAL A 83 -21.18 -16.13 3.78
CA VAL A 83 -20.02 -17.01 3.95
C VAL A 83 -20.00 -17.60 5.35
N HIS A 84 -19.79 -18.92 5.42
CA HIS A 84 -19.44 -19.64 6.62
C HIS A 84 -18.04 -20.24 6.47
N PHE A 85 -17.14 -19.96 7.43
CA PHE A 85 -15.80 -20.54 7.43
C PHE A 85 -15.81 -21.89 8.17
N GLU A 86 -15.19 -22.89 7.56
CA GLU A 86 -15.00 -24.24 8.14
C GLU A 86 -13.49 -24.51 8.25
N GLY A 87 -13.08 -25.10 9.38
CA GLY A 87 -11.67 -25.40 9.69
C GLY A 87 -11.17 -24.60 10.87
N MET A 88 -9.94 -24.06 10.79
CA MET A 88 -9.36 -23.24 11.85
C MET A 88 -10.00 -21.84 11.91
N ALA A 89 -9.76 -21.10 12.98
CA ALA A 89 -10.22 -19.72 13.09
C ALA A 89 -9.64 -18.88 11.94
N ILE A 90 -10.46 -17.98 11.36
CA ILE A 90 -10.05 -17.20 10.17
C ILE A 90 -8.78 -16.39 10.38
N GLU A 91 -8.59 -15.78 11.56
CA GLU A 91 -7.38 -15.03 11.89
C GLU A 91 -6.16 -15.95 11.96
N GLU A 92 -6.32 -17.15 12.49
CA GLU A 92 -5.28 -18.18 12.54
C GLU A 92 -4.91 -18.64 11.12
N ALA A 93 -5.90 -18.89 10.27
CA ALA A 93 -5.69 -19.26 8.85
C ALA A 93 -4.92 -18.17 8.09
N VAL A 94 -5.26 -16.90 8.30
CA VAL A 94 -4.54 -15.77 7.69
C VAL A 94 -3.08 -15.75 8.15
N ASN A 95 -2.83 -15.88 9.45
CA ASN A 95 -1.46 -15.88 9.99
C ASN A 95 -0.67 -17.12 9.55
N GLU A 96 -1.33 -18.28 9.45
CA GLU A 96 -0.68 -19.49 8.93
C GLU A 96 -0.25 -19.32 7.47
N GLY A 97 -1.10 -18.71 6.63
CA GLY A 97 -0.74 -18.39 5.25
C GLY A 97 0.46 -17.44 5.16
N VAL A 98 0.52 -16.42 6.02
CA VAL A 98 1.65 -15.49 6.09
C VAL A 98 2.92 -16.23 6.54
N ARG A 99 2.84 -17.05 7.60
CA ARG A 99 3.96 -17.85 8.11
C ARG A 99 4.57 -18.73 7.02
N GLN A 100 3.72 -19.49 6.31
CA GLN A 100 4.16 -20.34 5.21
C GLN A 100 4.76 -19.51 4.07
N GLY A 101 4.07 -18.44 3.64
CA GLY A 101 4.52 -17.58 2.54
C GLY A 101 5.88 -16.94 2.81
N TYR A 102 6.10 -16.40 4.00
CA TYR A 102 7.39 -15.80 4.37
C TYR A 102 8.50 -16.81 4.61
N THR A 103 8.15 -18.04 4.98
CA THR A 103 9.14 -19.10 5.19
C THR A 103 9.54 -19.76 3.88
N GLU A 104 8.58 -20.21 3.08
CA GLU A 104 8.83 -20.92 1.83
C GLU A 104 9.26 -19.98 0.69
N GLY A 105 8.83 -18.72 0.70
CA GLY A 105 9.27 -17.69 -0.23
C GLY A 105 10.63 -17.06 0.13
N TYR A 106 11.31 -17.55 1.18
CA TYR A 106 12.58 -16.99 1.66
C TYR A 106 12.52 -15.49 1.93
N LEU A 107 11.35 -14.99 2.35
CA LEU A 107 11.13 -13.59 2.64
C LEU A 107 11.69 -13.21 4.01
N ARG A 108 12.07 -11.94 4.18
CA ARG A 108 12.62 -11.42 5.43
C ARG A 108 11.55 -11.40 6.54
N LYS A 109 11.81 -12.03 7.67
CA LYS A 109 10.99 -12.00 8.87
C LYS A 109 11.29 -10.72 9.64
N SER A 110 10.46 -9.69 9.49
CA SER A 110 10.71 -8.35 10.03
C SER A 110 9.83 -7.99 11.24
N VAL A 111 8.85 -8.84 11.59
CA VAL A 111 7.92 -8.58 12.69
C VAL A 111 8.56 -8.85 14.03
N VAL A 112 8.38 -7.94 14.97
CA VAL A 112 8.75 -8.07 16.38
C VAL A 112 7.49 -8.24 17.22
N GLY A 113 7.53 -9.16 18.20
CA GLY A 113 6.39 -9.52 19.03
C GLY A 113 5.97 -8.41 20.00
N ASP A 114 6.92 -7.59 20.42
CA ASP A 114 6.68 -6.41 21.24
C ASP A 114 7.41 -5.20 20.66
N PRO A 115 6.75 -4.03 20.52
CA PRO A 115 7.35 -2.87 19.87
C PRO A 115 8.48 -2.20 20.66
N ILE A 116 8.60 -2.46 21.96
CA ILE A 116 9.61 -1.89 22.85
C ILE A 116 10.75 -2.89 23.12
N ILE A 117 10.40 -4.14 23.48
CA ILE A 117 11.37 -5.22 23.75
C ILE A 117 12.01 -5.73 22.47
N ARG A 118 11.24 -5.74 21.35
CA ARG A 118 11.69 -5.99 19.97
C ARG A 118 12.25 -7.39 19.69
N GLU A 119 11.76 -8.40 20.37
CA GLU A 119 12.07 -9.79 20.03
C GLU A 119 11.37 -10.17 18.71
N ASN A 120 12.14 -10.71 17.78
CA ASN A 120 11.61 -11.11 16.48
C ASN A 120 10.70 -12.35 16.58
N THR A 121 9.56 -12.34 15.92
CA THR A 121 8.61 -13.47 15.91
C THR A 121 9.09 -14.68 15.10
N LYS A 122 10.10 -14.49 14.25
CA LYS A 122 10.78 -15.49 13.39
C LYS A 122 9.94 -16.05 12.25
N ASP A 123 8.69 -15.67 12.11
CA ASP A 123 7.76 -16.15 11.09
C ASP A 123 6.99 -15.04 10.36
N ASN A 124 7.27 -13.78 10.71
CA ASN A 124 6.64 -12.55 10.18
C ASN A 124 5.15 -12.42 10.51
N THR A 125 4.69 -13.08 11.55
CA THR A 125 3.33 -12.91 12.11
C THR A 125 3.35 -12.08 13.41
N PRO A 126 2.22 -11.48 13.84
CA PRO A 126 0.94 -11.50 13.16
C PRO A 126 0.88 -10.53 11.96
N ALA A 127 -0.01 -10.81 11.01
CA ALA A 127 -0.43 -9.86 10.00
C ALA A 127 -1.29 -8.74 10.60
N VAL A 128 -1.35 -7.59 9.93
CA VAL A 128 -2.36 -6.55 10.22
C VAL A 128 -3.60 -6.85 9.37
N ILE A 129 -4.68 -7.28 10.00
CA ILE A 129 -5.89 -7.75 9.31
C ILE A 129 -7.02 -6.76 9.51
N HIS A 130 -7.63 -6.33 8.40
CA HIS A 130 -8.81 -5.49 8.38
C HIS A 130 -9.98 -6.25 7.78
N TYR A 131 -11.04 -6.43 8.55
CA TYR A 131 -12.25 -7.13 8.12
C TYR A 131 -13.33 -6.16 7.69
N SER A 132 -14.09 -6.53 6.64
CA SER A 132 -15.36 -5.92 6.31
C SER A 132 -16.36 -6.97 5.86
N ILE A 133 -17.61 -6.82 6.28
CA ILE A 133 -18.72 -7.66 5.83
C ILE A 133 -19.40 -6.95 4.66
N VAL A 134 -19.56 -7.68 3.57
CA VAL A 134 -20.15 -7.17 2.32
C VAL A 134 -21.31 -8.08 1.88
N PRO A 135 -22.25 -7.61 1.07
CA PRO A 135 -23.28 -8.48 0.50
C PRO A 135 -22.68 -9.62 -0.36
N GLY A 136 -23.31 -10.78 -0.35
CA GLY A 136 -22.95 -11.93 -1.19
C GLY A 136 -22.24 -13.06 -0.45
N ASP A 137 -21.60 -13.94 -1.21
CA ASP A 137 -21.07 -15.23 -0.76
C ASP A 137 -19.58 -15.43 -1.14
N LYS A 138 -18.88 -14.36 -1.48
CA LYS A 138 -17.48 -14.41 -1.84
C LYS A 138 -16.59 -13.84 -0.74
N VAL A 139 -15.34 -14.30 -0.73
CA VAL A 139 -14.29 -13.73 0.10
C VAL A 139 -13.27 -13.06 -0.83
N LYS A 140 -13.13 -11.74 -0.72
CA LYS A 140 -12.09 -11.01 -1.43
C LYS A 140 -10.94 -10.70 -0.49
N ILE A 141 -9.76 -11.11 -0.89
CA ILE A 141 -8.51 -10.88 -0.15
C ILE A 141 -7.67 -9.88 -0.92
N THR A 142 -7.25 -8.83 -0.25
CA THR A 142 -6.22 -7.91 -0.74
C THR A 142 -5.05 -7.96 0.23
N LEU A 143 -3.89 -8.38 -0.25
CA LEU A 143 -2.67 -8.48 0.54
C LEU A 143 -1.65 -7.46 0.02
N ALA A 144 -1.10 -6.65 0.92
CA ALA A 144 -0.07 -5.67 0.63
C ALA A 144 1.09 -5.81 1.63
N PRO A 145 2.23 -6.35 1.21
CA PRO A 145 3.44 -6.32 2.01
C PRO A 145 3.96 -4.88 2.13
N LYS A 146 3.85 -4.30 3.32
CA LYS A 146 4.17 -2.89 3.55
C LYS A 146 5.55 -2.73 4.18
N GLY A 147 6.50 -2.20 3.41
CA GLY A 147 7.83 -1.86 3.88
C GLY A 147 7.84 -0.66 4.83
N PHE A 148 8.68 -0.71 5.87
CA PHE A 148 8.64 0.28 6.95
C PHE A 148 9.47 1.53 6.68
N GLY A 149 10.41 1.53 5.73
CA GLY A 149 11.09 2.74 5.31
C GLY A 149 10.10 3.84 4.91
N SER A 150 9.15 3.51 4.05
CA SER A 150 8.09 4.44 3.64
C SER A 150 6.94 4.53 4.64
N GLU A 151 6.62 3.46 5.38
CA GLU A 151 5.57 3.51 6.40
C GLU A 151 5.86 4.54 7.49
N ASN A 152 7.11 4.62 7.95
CA ASN A 152 7.55 5.59 8.95
C ASN A 152 7.41 7.05 8.51
N MET A 153 7.27 7.29 7.20
CA MET A 153 7.10 8.64 6.64
C MET A 153 5.64 9.09 6.59
N SER A 154 4.71 8.22 6.95
CA SER A 154 3.27 8.52 6.94
C SER A 154 2.87 9.45 8.09
N ARG A 155 1.77 10.22 7.89
CA ARG A 155 1.30 11.22 8.85
C ARG A 155 -0.22 11.20 8.96
N VAL A 156 -0.71 11.55 10.16
CA VAL A 156 -2.14 11.82 10.39
C VAL A 156 -2.27 13.26 10.89
N PHE A 157 -3.20 13.99 10.30
CA PHE A 157 -3.51 15.38 10.63
C PHE A 157 -4.98 15.49 11.05
N MET A 158 -5.22 16.07 12.20
CA MET A 158 -6.58 16.38 12.66
C MET A 158 -6.89 17.85 12.34
N LEU A 159 -7.31 18.09 11.09
CA LEU A 159 -7.62 19.42 10.61
C LEU A 159 -8.97 19.91 11.14
N LYS A 160 -9.18 21.21 11.11
CA LYS A 160 -10.48 21.85 11.38
C LYS A 160 -11.28 22.00 10.06
N PRO A 161 -12.62 21.96 10.09
CA PRO A 161 -13.42 22.20 8.90
C PRO A 161 -13.09 23.52 8.18
N ALA A 162 -12.69 24.56 8.94
CA ALA A 162 -12.28 25.85 8.39
C ALA A 162 -11.01 25.80 7.53
N ASP A 163 -10.15 24.78 7.72
CA ASP A 163 -8.94 24.62 6.91
C ASP A 163 -9.28 24.17 5.47
N GLY A 164 -10.44 23.56 5.30
CA GLY A 164 -11.01 23.22 3.99
C GLY A 164 -10.08 22.41 3.10
N ILE A 165 -10.27 22.51 1.80
CA ILE A 165 -9.50 21.79 0.80
C ILE A 165 -8.03 22.22 0.76
N GLU A 166 -7.75 23.47 1.05
CA GLU A 166 -6.37 23.97 1.07
C GLU A 166 -5.57 23.38 2.23
N GLY A 167 -6.20 23.22 3.41
CA GLY A 167 -5.56 22.49 4.52
C GLY A 167 -5.28 21.01 4.18
N VAL A 168 -6.17 20.36 3.44
CA VAL A 168 -5.94 18.99 2.95
C VAL A 168 -4.72 18.95 2.00
N LYS A 169 -4.65 19.87 1.04
CA LYS A 169 -3.53 19.96 0.09
C LYS A 169 -2.20 20.19 0.82
N GLU A 170 -2.18 21.09 1.80
CA GLU A 170 -0.98 21.37 2.59
C GLU A 170 -0.56 20.16 3.45
N ALA A 171 -1.50 19.44 4.04
CA ALA A 171 -1.22 18.22 4.79
C ALA A 171 -0.55 17.15 3.90
N ILE A 172 -1.05 16.96 2.67
CA ILE A 172 -0.46 16.02 1.70
C ILE A 172 0.96 16.45 1.33
N LEU A 173 1.16 17.72 0.97
CA LEU A 173 2.47 18.25 0.59
C LEU A 173 3.47 18.19 1.75
N THR A 174 3.04 18.49 2.97
CA THR A 174 3.87 18.41 4.18
C THR A 174 4.34 16.97 4.41
N ALA A 175 3.46 15.99 4.34
CA ALA A 175 3.83 14.59 4.52
C ALA A 175 4.85 14.13 3.46
N VAL A 176 4.68 14.53 2.20
CA VAL A 176 5.60 14.17 1.11
C VAL A 176 6.95 14.87 1.24
N LYS A 177 6.96 16.16 1.61
CA LYS A 177 8.21 16.92 1.86
C LYS A 177 9.00 16.30 3.02
N ASP A 178 8.33 15.97 4.13
CA ASP A 178 8.96 15.32 5.29
C ASP A 178 9.51 13.94 4.95
N ALA A 179 8.80 13.20 4.09
CA ALA A 179 9.25 11.90 3.61
C ALA A 179 10.54 12.02 2.79
N GLY A 180 10.57 12.94 1.84
CA GLY A 180 11.74 13.21 1.01
C GLY A 180 12.37 11.93 0.44
N PRO A 181 13.70 11.82 0.45
CA PRO A 181 14.42 10.65 -0.03
C PRO A 181 14.19 9.39 0.82
N ASN A 182 13.80 9.53 2.09
CA ASN A 182 13.63 8.39 3.03
C ASN A 182 12.51 7.44 2.63
N ALA A 183 11.58 7.89 1.80
CA ALA A 183 10.50 7.05 1.27
C ALA A 183 10.88 6.24 0.03
N CYS A 184 12.12 6.32 -0.44
CA CYS A 184 12.59 5.69 -1.68
C CYS A 184 11.70 6.03 -2.89
N PRO A 185 11.61 7.33 -3.28
CA PRO A 185 10.79 7.75 -4.41
C PRO A 185 11.27 7.17 -5.76
N PRO A 186 10.40 7.11 -6.78
CA PRO A 186 9.05 7.70 -6.85
C PRO A 186 8.03 6.97 -5.97
N MET A 187 7.18 7.76 -5.31
CA MET A 187 6.23 7.26 -4.32
C MET A 187 4.87 6.93 -4.94
N VAL A 188 4.10 6.10 -4.24
CA VAL A 188 2.64 6.10 -4.34
C VAL A 188 2.10 6.67 -3.03
N VAL A 189 1.23 7.68 -3.14
CA VAL A 189 0.70 8.40 -1.99
C VAL A 189 -0.77 8.02 -1.80
N GLY A 190 -1.07 7.32 -0.72
CA GLY A 190 -2.43 7.01 -0.31
C GLY A 190 -2.95 8.05 0.67
N VAL A 191 -4.12 8.60 0.41
CA VAL A 191 -4.73 9.63 1.25
C VAL A 191 -6.11 9.17 1.71
N GLY A 192 -6.38 9.31 3.00
CA GLY A 192 -7.69 9.08 3.58
C GLY A 192 -8.24 10.38 4.16
N ILE A 193 -9.42 10.79 3.76
CA ILE A 193 -10.06 12.02 4.21
C ILE A 193 -11.41 11.72 4.85
N GLY A 194 -11.62 12.20 6.06
CA GLY A 194 -12.87 12.01 6.78
C GLY A 194 -12.87 10.79 7.71
N GLY A 195 -14.05 10.42 8.20
CA GLY A 195 -14.21 9.41 9.25
C GLY A 195 -13.73 9.93 10.61
N THR A 196 -12.96 9.10 11.30
CA THR A 196 -12.32 9.32 12.59
C THR A 196 -10.81 9.17 12.46
N PHE A 197 -10.07 9.33 13.54
CA PHE A 197 -8.59 9.21 13.57
C PHE A 197 -8.09 7.89 12.94
N GLU A 198 -8.64 6.76 13.36
CA GLU A 198 -8.29 5.44 12.85
C GLU A 198 -8.87 5.19 11.45
N LYS A 199 -10.06 5.75 11.16
CA LYS A 199 -10.71 5.54 9.87
C LYS A 199 -9.97 6.21 8.73
N CYS A 200 -9.51 7.46 8.89
CA CYS A 200 -8.74 8.13 7.85
C CYS A 200 -7.40 7.42 7.61
N ALA A 201 -6.74 6.89 8.64
CA ALA A 201 -5.51 6.11 8.50
C ALA A 201 -5.76 4.80 7.73
N LEU A 202 -6.86 4.09 8.04
CA LEU A 202 -7.27 2.89 7.31
C LEU A 202 -7.57 3.18 5.84
N LEU A 203 -8.28 4.29 5.54
CA LEU A 203 -8.57 4.72 4.17
C LEU A 203 -7.28 5.01 3.39
N ALA A 204 -6.34 5.73 3.99
CA ALA A 204 -5.05 6.03 3.38
C ALA A 204 -4.27 4.74 3.06
N LYS A 205 -4.30 3.74 3.94
CA LYS A 205 -3.70 2.43 3.71
C LYS A 205 -4.40 1.69 2.57
N LYS A 206 -5.74 1.69 2.54
CA LYS A 206 -6.53 1.05 1.48
C LYS A 206 -6.29 1.73 0.14
N ALA A 207 -6.16 3.05 0.10
CA ALA A 207 -5.87 3.81 -1.11
C ALA A 207 -4.59 3.36 -1.82
N LEU A 208 -3.57 2.89 -1.09
CA LEU A 208 -2.34 2.34 -1.66
C LEU A 208 -2.56 1.03 -2.44
N THR A 209 -3.66 0.32 -2.20
CA THR A 209 -3.97 -0.95 -2.88
C THR A 209 -4.86 -0.78 -4.11
N ARG A 210 -5.26 0.46 -4.43
CA ARG A 210 -5.95 0.79 -5.67
C ARG A 210 -4.92 0.91 -6.80
N SER A 211 -5.28 0.44 -8.00
CA SER A 211 -4.43 0.60 -9.17
C SER A 211 -4.06 2.06 -9.40
N VAL A 212 -2.80 2.31 -9.76
CA VAL A 212 -2.32 3.68 -10.08
C VAL A 212 -2.94 4.23 -11.37
N GLU A 213 -3.54 3.39 -12.20
CA GLU A 213 -4.29 3.80 -13.38
C GLU A 213 -5.76 4.10 -13.09
N GLU A 214 -6.29 3.55 -12.00
CA GLU A 214 -7.69 3.72 -11.62
C GLU A 214 -7.92 5.11 -11.00
N LYS A 215 -8.85 5.86 -11.57
CA LYS A 215 -9.21 7.19 -11.09
C LYS A 215 -10.42 7.12 -10.15
N SER A 216 -10.47 8.01 -9.16
CA SER A 216 -11.64 8.11 -8.30
C SER A 216 -12.92 8.33 -9.12
N PRO A 217 -14.02 7.61 -8.82
CA PRO A 217 -15.31 7.85 -9.46
C PRO A 217 -15.89 9.21 -9.08
N VAL A 218 -15.48 9.80 -7.96
CA VAL A 218 -15.94 11.09 -7.47
C VAL A 218 -15.14 12.21 -8.14
N GLU A 219 -15.80 13.08 -8.89
CA GLU A 219 -15.16 14.06 -9.75
C GLU A 219 -14.18 15.00 -9.03
N TYR A 220 -14.62 15.61 -7.90
CA TYR A 220 -13.73 16.52 -7.17
C TYR A 220 -12.50 15.79 -6.56
N VAL A 221 -12.67 14.54 -6.15
CA VAL A 221 -11.55 13.72 -5.64
C VAL A 221 -10.57 13.42 -6.77
N ARG A 222 -11.07 12.99 -7.94
CA ARG A 222 -10.24 12.75 -9.13
C ARG A 222 -9.44 13.99 -9.55
N ASN A 223 -10.08 15.18 -9.48
CA ASN A 223 -9.40 16.44 -9.77
C ASN A 223 -8.32 16.76 -8.73
N LEU A 224 -8.61 16.49 -7.46
CA LEU A 224 -7.63 16.66 -6.37
C LEU A 224 -6.46 15.69 -6.49
N GLU A 225 -6.70 14.41 -6.84
CA GLU A 225 -5.64 13.43 -7.10
C GLU A 225 -4.68 13.92 -8.19
N LYS A 226 -5.22 14.44 -9.29
CA LYS A 226 -4.43 14.98 -10.40
C LYS A 226 -3.63 16.22 -9.97
N GLU A 227 -4.28 17.19 -9.33
CA GLU A 227 -3.64 18.43 -8.85
C GLU A 227 -2.50 18.11 -7.88
N MET A 228 -2.73 17.18 -6.95
CA MET A 228 -1.72 16.83 -5.96
C MET A 228 -0.54 16.08 -6.56
N LEU A 229 -0.77 15.21 -7.55
CA LEU A 229 0.31 14.54 -8.25
C LEU A 229 1.21 15.55 -8.99
N GLU A 230 0.62 16.54 -9.65
CA GLU A 230 1.37 17.62 -10.31
C GLU A 230 2.20 18.42 -9.30
N LYS A 231 1.58 18.88 -8.20
CA LYS A 231 2.27 19.64 -7.15
C LYS A 231 3.38 18.84 -6.45
N ILE A 232 3.19 17.54 -6.22
CA ILE A 232 4.21 16.66 -5.63
C ILE A 232 5.39 16.51 -6.59
N ASN A 233 5.14 16.33 -7.87
CA ASN A 233 6.20 16.22 -8.86
C ASN A 233 6.96 17.54 -9.07
N ASP A 234 6.31 18.69 -8.87
CA ASP A 234 6.95 20.01 -8.89
C ASP A 234 7.87 20.26 -7.68
N LEU A 235 7.80 19.44 -6.62
CA LEU A 235 8.77 19.52 -5.51
C LEU A 235 10.19 19.16 -5.94
N GLY A 236 10.35 18.44 -7.04
CA GLY A 236 11.67 18.12 -7.58
C GLY A 236 12.50 17.16 -6.73
N ILE A 237 11.89 16.40 -5.80
CA ILE A 237 12.59 15.38 -4.99
C ILE A 237 13.18 14.32 -5.92
N GLY A 238 12.40 13.86 -6.90
CA GLY A 238 12.83 13.01 -7.98
C GLY A 238 13.16 11.56 -7.60
N PRO A 239 13.52 10.73 -8.59
CA PRO A 239 13.88 9.33 -8.36
C PRO A 239 15.05 9.18 -7.39
N GLY A 240 14.88 8.29 -6.41
CA GLY A 240 15.86 8.08 -5.34
C GLY A 240 16.07 9.27 -4.40
N GLY A 241 15.31 10.35 -4.55
CA GLY A 241 15.53 11.59 -3.80
C GLY A 241 16.72 12.43 -4.30
N LEU A 242 17.18 12.16 -5.52
CA LEU A 242 18.40 12.79 -6.09
C LEU A 242 18.07 13.86 -7.14
N GLY A 243 16.87 14.39 -7.08
CA GLY A 243 16.39 15.41 -8.03
C GLY A 243 15.78 14.78 -9.30
N GLY A 244 14.97 15.56 -9.98
CA GLY A 244 14.27 15.15 -11.18
C GLY A 244 12.77 15.43 -11.10
N LYS A 245 12.04 15.05 -12.14
CA LYS A 245 10.63 15.33 -12.28
C LYS A 245 9.77 14.36 -11.46
N THR A 246 10.12 13.06 -11.48
CA THR A 246 9.23 12.03 -10.95
C THR A 246 9.46 11.79 -9.46
N THR A 247 8.69 12.47 -8.63
CA THR A 247 8.66 12.28 -7.16
C THR A 247 7.64 11.23 -6.75
N ALA A 248 6.50 11.17 -7.46
CA ALA A 248 5.45 10.18 -7.23
C ALA A 248 4.89 9.66 -8.56
N TYR A 249 4.44 8.40 -8.54
CA TYR A 249 3.70 7.78 -9.65
C TYR A 249 2.21 8.12 -9.60
N ALA A 250 1.64 8.12 -8.40
CA ALA A 250 0.22 8.37 -8.20
C ALA A 250 -0.09 8.97 -6.82
N VAL A 251 -1.22 9.65 -6.75
CA VAL A 251 -1.91 10.03 -5.53
C VAL A 251 -3.30 9.40 -5.60
N ASN A 252 -3.62 8.52 -4.68
CA ASN A 252 -4.91 7.86 -4.57
C ASN A 252 -5.61 8.36 -3.30
N ILE A 253 -6.84 8.84 -3.43
CA ILE A 253 -7.60 9.45 -2.33
C ILE A 253 -8.88 8.68 -2.09
N GLU A 254 -9.09 8.24 -0.86
CA GLU A 254 -10.35 7.67 -0.37
C GLU A 254 -11.03 8.62 0.61
N THR A 255 -12.34 8.73 0.54
CA THR A 255 -13.12 9.62 1.39
C THR A 255 -14.17 8.87 2.19
N TYR A 256 -14.52 9.40 3.35
CA TYR A 256 -15.59 8.86 4.19
C TYR A 256 -16.32 10.00 4.91
N PRO A 257 -17.65 9.90 5.16
CA PRO A 257 -18.37 10.88 5.96
C PRO A 257 -17.70 11.11 7.31
N THR A 258 -17.71 12.35 7.78
CA THR A 258 -17.06 12.73 9.05
C THR A 258 -18.00 13.58 9.92
N HIS A 259 -17.61 13.78 11.18
CA HIS A 259 -18.34 14.67 12.09
C HIS A 259 -18.23 16.11 11.63
N ILE A 260 -19.30 16.91 11.80
CA ILE A 260 -19.37 18.30 11.35
C ILE A 260 -18.23 19.20 11.89
N ALA A 261 -17.66 18.85 13.03
CA ALA A 261 -16.58 19.60 13.69
C ALA A 261 -15.16 19.09 13.35
N GLY A 262 -15.03 18.10 12.47
CA GLY A 262 -13.72 17.49 12.18
C GLY A 262 -13.40 17.41 10.69
N LEU A 263 -12.11 17.39 10.37
CA LEU A 263 -11.57 17.10 9.03
C LEU A 263 -10.27 16.29 9.18
N PRO A 264 -10.37 15.01 9.61
CA PRO A 264 -9.19 14.17 9.71
C PRO A 264 -8.65 13.82 8.32
N VAL A 265 -7.32 13.87 8.19
CA VAL A 265 -6.60 13.54 6.96
C VAL A 265 -5.42 12.65 7.31
N ALA A 266 -5.30 11.52 6.66
CA ALA A 266 -4.13 10.67 6.77
C ALA A 266 -3.42 10.58 5.41
N VAL A 267 -2.10 10.59 5.44
CA VAL A 267 -1.25 10.41 4.27
C VAL A 267 -0.34 9.23 4.54
N ASN A 268 -0.54 8.14 3.81
CA ASN A 268 0.28 6.95 3.89
C ASN A 268 1.19 6.87 2.67
N ILE A 269 2.49 6.86 2.91
CA ILE A 269 3.50 6.86 1.85
C ILE A 269 3.92 5.42 1.53
N CYS A 270 3.99 5.09 0.25
CA CYS A 270 4.61 3.87 -0.24
C CYS A 270 5.75 4.20 -1.20
N CYS A 271 6.81 3.40 -1.16
CA CYS A 271 7.98 3.56 -2.04
C CYS A 271 7.66 3.11 -3.48
N HIS A 272 8.66 3.19 -4.35
CA HIS A 272 8.55 2.75 -5.75
C HIS A 272 8.16 1.28 -5.92
N VAL A 273 8.32 0.46 -4.89
CA VAL A 273 7.83 -0.93 -4.84
C VAL A 273 6.47 -0.95 -4.12
N ASN A 274 5.46 -0.31 -4.71
CA ASN A 274 4.08 -0.41 -4.24
C ASN A 274 3.48 -1.72 -4.74
N ARG A 275 3.51 -2.75 -3.89
CA ARG A 275 3.16 -4.13 -4.22
C ARG A 275 1.92 -4.58 -3.47
N HIS A 276 1.04 -5.25 -4.17
CA HIS A 276 -0.16 -5.87 -3.61
C HIS A 276 -0.67 -6.96 -4.54
N SER A 277 -1.42 -7.90 -3.98
CA SER A 277 -2.07 -8.97 -4.72
C SER A 277 -3.54 -9.05 -4.31
N HIS A 278 -4.39 -9.51 -5.23
CA HIS A 278 -5.82 -9.66 -5.03
C HIS A 278 -6.25 -11.06 -5.38
N ARG A 279 -7.14 -11.64 -4.56
CA ARG A 279 -7.81 -12.92 -4.83
C ARG A 279 -9.29 -12.82 -4.46
N VAL A 280 -10.11 -13.56 -5.17
CA VAL A 280 -11.51 -13.76 -4.86
C VAL A 280 -11.76 -15.26 -4.77
N ILE A 281 -12.25 -15.71 -3.63
CA ILE A 281 -12.59 -17.09 -3.33
C ILE A 281 -14.10 -17.27 -3.33
#